data_cd6566f9249fe9ecc3658900ee139e65
#
_entry.id   cd6566f9249fe9ecc3658900ee139e65
#
_cell.length_a   1.000
_cell.length_b   1.000
_cell.length_c   1.000
_cell.angle_alpha   90.00
_cell.angle_beta   90.00
_cell.angle_gamma   90.00
#
_symmetry.space_group_name_H-M   'P 1'
#
loop_
_entity.id
_entity.type
_entity.pdbx_description
1 polymer ?
#
loop_
_entity_poly.entity_id
_entity_poly.type
_entity_poly.pdbx_seq_one_letter_code
_entity_poly.pdbx_strand_id
1 'polypeptide(L)'
;SGVGHASSNTPPMMIARLGPRRYAAEGSPADCVLAALYDVLDGARPDLVLSGVNRGNNAAENVLYSGTVGGAMEAALQGLPAIALSQFMGPETEDLETPFEAARAHGVAVVRALLDRGLWDAGDYRLFYNVNFPPVAAARVRGMKVAPQGYRRDTSFGVVPHVSPSGRRFLWVKGGPQHLPSGPGTDAAVNLEGYISITPMRADLTAHDALAEVAARFG
;
A
#
# COMPACT_ATOMS: atom_id res chain seq x y z
N SER A 1 8.04 8.06 10.39
CA SER A 1 6.93 7.32 9.81
C SER A 1 7.12 5.84 10.10
N GLY A 2 6.19 5.24 10.81
CA GLY A 2 6.20 3.82 11.08
C GLY A 2 6.14 3.04 9.79
N VAL A 3 7.07 2.14 9.59
CA VAL A 3 7.14 1.24 8.46
C VAL A 3 6.53 -0.08 8.91
N GLY A 4 5.49 -0.54 8.24
CA GLY A 4 4.90 -1.84 8.50
C GLY A 4 3.38 -1.82 8.67
N HIS A 5 2.82 -3.01 8.77
CA HIS A 5 1.40 -3.26 8.95
C HIS A 5 0.95 -3.21 10.43
N ALA A 6 1.89 -2.98 11.35
CA ALA A 6 1.61 -3.04 12.78
C ALA A 6 1.00 -1.74 13.30
N SER A 7 -0.02 -1.87 14.14
CA SER A 7 -0.46 -0.81 15.04
C SER A 7 0.56 -0.61 16.16
N SER A 8 0.66 0.62 16.68
CA SER A 8 1.57 0.95 17.77
C SER A 8 0.89 0.69 19.11
N ASN A 9 1.39 -0.27 19.90
CA ASN A 9 0.84 -0.53 21.23
C ASN A 9 1.35 0.44 22.31
N THR A 10 2.36 1.26 22.01
CA THR A 10 2.96 2.26 22.91
C THR A 10 3.89 3.21 22.14
N PRO A 11 3.99 4.50 22.45
CA PRO A 11 3.21 5.30 23.41
C PRO A 11 1.80 5.65 22.93
N PRO A 12 0.98 6.33 23.74
CA PRO A 12 -0.33 6.80 23.33
C PRO A 12 -0.20 7.72 22.10
N MET A 13 -1.11 7.55 21.14
CA MET A 13 -1.14 8.31 19.90
C MET A 13 -1.72 9.70 20.14
N MET A 14 -1.00 10.74 19.74
CA MET A 14 -1.51 12.11 19.78
C MET A 14 -2.33 12.39 18.51
N ILE A 15 -3.52 12.99 18.69
CA ILE A 15 -4.41 13.42 17.61
C ILE A 15 -4.62 14.91 17.70
N ALA A 16 -4.38 15.62 16.61
CA ALA A 16 -4.62 17.05 16.48
C ALA A 16 -5.68 17.34 15.42
N ARG A 17 -6.69 18.14 15.77
CA ARG A 17 -7.67 18.63 14.80
C ARG A 17 -7.10 19.82 14.03
N LEU A 18 -6.95 19.67 12.72
CA LEU A 18 -6.41 20.71 11.83
C LEU A 18 -7.50 21.55 11.15
N GLY A 19 -8.77 21.13 11.26
CA GLY A 19 -9.90 21.83 10.66
C GLY A 19 -11.16 20.96 10.61
N PRO A 20 -12.23 21.43 9.99
CA PRO A 20 -13.43 20.62 9.79
C PRO A 20 -13.07 19.32 9.03
N ARG A 21 -13.38 18.17 9.62
CA ARG A 21 -13.11 16.84 9.04
C ARG A 21 -11.64 16.59 8.66
N ARG A 22 -10.70 17.27 9.33
CA ARG A 22 -9.27 17.16 9.03
C ARG A 22 -8.49 17.00 10.33
N TYR A 23 -7.73 15.91 10.43
CA TYR A 23 -6.99 15.53 11.63
C TYR A 23 -5.57 15.11 11.24
N ALA A 24 -4.65 15.23 12.19
CA ALA A 24 -3.32 14.64 12.14
C ALA A 24 -3.17 13.70 13.34
N ALA A 25 -2.55 12.55 13.13
CA ALA A 25 -2.26 11.57 14.17
C ALA A 25 -0.79 11.17 14.12
N GLU A 26 -0.21 10.96 15.30
CA GLU A 26 1.14 10.41 15.45
C GLU A 26 1.04 8.89 15.55
N GLY A 27 1.21 8.19 14.42
CA GLY A 27 1.10 6.75 14.35
C GLY A 27 1.29 6.23 12.93
N SER A 28 1.15 4.92 12.77
CA SER A 28 1.10 4.28 11.47
C SER A 28 -0.23 4.58 10.76
N PRO A 29 -0.34 4.35 9.45
CA PRO A 29 -1.63 4.44 8.76
C PRO A 29 -2.70 3.51 9.33
N ALA A 30 -2.34 2.34 9.84
CA ALA A 30 -3.27 1.44 10.55
C ALA A 30 -3.80 2.10 11.83
N ASP A 31 -2.93 2.73 12.63
CA ASP A 31 -3.34 3.48 13.82
C ASP A 31 -4.29 4.62 13.47
N CYS A 32 -4.07 5.31 12.34
CA CYS A 32 -4.98 6.36 11.87
C CYS A 32 -6.38 5.83 11.54
N VAL A 33 -6.49 4.61 11.01
CA VAL A 33 -7.78 3.96 10.75
C VAL A 33 -8.50 3.67 12.08
N LEU A 34 -7.80 3.09 13.06
CA LEU A 34 -8.36 2.81 14.38
C LEU A 34 -8.81 4.10 15.08
N ALA A 35 -7.97 5.14 15.08
CA ALA A 35 -8.33 6.44 15.66
C ALA A 35 -9.56 7.06 14.99
N ALA A 36 -9.63 6.98 13.67
CA ALA A 36 -10.79 7.48 12.94
C ALA A 36 -12.08 6.76 13.34
N LEU A 37 -12.06 5.43 13.37
CA LEU A 37 -13.25 4.61 13.61
C LEU A 37 -13.74 4.67 15.06
N TYR A 38 -12.82 4.68 16.03
CA TYR A 38 -13.16 4.56 17.44
C TYR A 38 -13.22 5.88 18.21
N ASP A 39 -12.77 6.98 17.61
CA ASP A 39 -12.77 8.30 18.25
C ASP A 39 -13.31 9.40 17.31
N VAL A 40 -12.61 9.67 16.20
CA VAL A 40 -12.87 10.87 15.36
C VAL A 40 -14.24 10.87 14.68
N LEU A 41 -14.74 9.70 14.27
CA LEU A 41 -16.01 9.57 13.54
C LEU A 41 -17.24 9.44 14.45
N ASP A 42 -17.05 9.43 15.77
CA ASP A 42 -18.13 9.40 16.78
C ASP A 42 -19.22 8.34 16.46
N GLY A 43 -18.78 7.12 16.19
CA GLY A 43 -19.66 5.98 15.88
C GLY A 43 -20.17 5.90 14.43
N ALA A 44 -19.92 6.91 13.60
CA ALA A 44 -20.24 6.83 12.18
C ALA A 44 -19.27 5.87 11.46
N ARG A 45 -19.82 4.99 10.61
CA ARG A 45 -18.99 4.09 9.78
C ARG A 45 -18.89 4.63 8.35
N PRO A 46 -17.69 4.75 7.79
CA PRO A 46 -17.54 5.13 6.39
C PRO A 46 -17.91 3.97 5.45
N ASP A 47 -18.38 4.30 4.26
CA ASP A 47 -18.69 3.31 3.22
C ASP A 47 -17.43 2.77 2.54
N LEU A 48 -16.33 3.52 2.60
CA LEU A 48 -15.06 3.19 1.98
C LEU A 48 -13.90 3.87 2.71
N VAL A 49 -12.79 3.16 2.87
CA VAL A 49 -11.53 3.71 3.35
C VAL A 49 -10.53 3.80 2.19
N LEU A 50 -9.97 4.98 1.95
CA LEU A 50 -8.88 5.20 1.02
C LEU A 50 -7.60 5.48 1.80
N SER A 51 -6.60 4.63 1.64
CA SER A 51 -5.27 4.81 2.21
C SER A 51 -4.29 5.28 1.14
N GLY A 52 -3.76 6.47 1.28
CA GLY A 52 -2.84 7.06 0.28
C GLY A 52 -3.26 8.47 -0.15
N VAL A 53 -2.76 9.03 -1.26
CA VAL A 53 -1.90 8.39 -2.29
C VAL A 53 -0.44 8.41 -1.82
N ASN A 54 0.20 7.24 -1.74
CA ASN A 54 1.59 7.12 -1.36
C ASN A 54 2.52 7.63 -2.47
N ARG A 55 3.60 8.29 -2.10
CA ARG A 55 4.70 8.61 -3.02
C ARG A 55 5.65 7.41 -3.12
N GLY A 56 5.63 6.75 -4.24
CA GLY A 56 6.33 5.48 -4.49
C GLY A 56 5.35 4.33 -4.67
N ASN A 57 5.76 3.26 -5.37
CA ASN A 57 4.93 2.10 -5.54
C ASN A 57 4.93 1.20 -4.29
N ASN A 58 3.84 0.48 -4.11
CA ASN A 58 3.69 -0.60 -3.15
C ASN A 58 3.32 -1.89 -3.89
N ALA A 59 4.11 -2.23 -4.91
CA ALA A 59 3.97 -3.43 -5.73
C ALA A 59 5.05 -4.45 -5.38
N ALA A 60 4.83 -5.71 -5.72
CA ALA A 60 5.70 -6.84 -5.41
C ALA A 60 6.01 -6.92 -3.90
N GLU A 61 7.26 -7.19 -3.50
CA GLU A 61 7.70 -7.31 -2.10
C GLU A 61 7.50 -6.03 -1.28
N ASN A 62 7.40 -4.86 -1.91
CA ASN A 62 7.17 -3.59 -1.20
C ASN A 62 5.84 -3.57 -0.43
N VAL A 63 4.87 -4.37 -0.83
CA VAL A 63 3.61 -4.56 -0.10
C VAL A 63 3.85 -4.86 1.38
N LEU A 64 4.84 -5.72 1.68
CA LEU A 64 5.12 -6.18 3.04
C LEU A 64 5.70 -5.09 3.96
N TYR A 65 6.20 -3.99 3.38
CA TYR A 65 6.79 -2.86 4.10
C TYR A 65 5.91 -1.61 4.08
N SER A 66 4.74 -1.71 3.43
CA SER A 66 3.90 -0.55 3.14
C SER A 66 2.93 -0.21 4.26
N GLY A 67 3.10 0.96 4.87
CA GLY A 67 2.08 1.53 5.75
C GLY A 67 0.77 1.85 5.03
N THR A 68 0.82 2.23 3.76
CA THR A 68 -0.37 2.51 2.94
C THR A 68 -1.22 1.26 2.75
N VAL A 69 -0.58 0.12 2.45
CA VAL A 69 -1.26 -1.18 2.37
C VAL A 69 -1.74 -1.60 3.77
N GLY A 70 -0.94 -1.36 4.82
CA GLY A 70 -1.33 -1.63 6.21
C GLY A 70 -2.59 -0.90 6.64
N GLY A 71 -2.77 0.37 6.26
CA GLY A 71 -4.00 1.13 6.53
C GLY A 71 -5.23 0.54 5.83
N ALA A 72 -5.10 0.12 4.57
CA ALA A 72 -6.21 -0.54 3.86
C ALA A 72 -6.51 -1.93 4.44
N MET A 73 -5.49 -2.68 4.82
CA MET A 73 -5.63 -3.98 5.48
C MET A 73 -6.35 -3.85 6.82
N GLU A 74 -5.96 -2.86 7.66
CA GLU A 74 -6.63 -2.60 8.93
C GLU A 74 -8.10 -2.27 8.74
N ALA A 75 -8.43 -1.41 7.76
CA ALA A 75 -9.82 -1.10 7.45
C ALA A 75 -10.62 -2.35 7.03
N ALA A 76 -10.02 -3.26 6.26
CA ALA A 76 -10.65 -4.53 5.88
C ALA A 76 -10.86 -5.44 7.10
N LEU A 77 -9.90 -5.51 8.03
CA LEU A 77 -10.04 -6.23 9.30
C LEU A 77 -11.17 -5.65 10.17
N GLN A 78 -11.38 -4.33 10.11
CA GLN A 78 -12.51 -3.66 10.77
C GLN A 78 -13.84 -3.81 10.01
N GLY A 79 -13.87 -4.63 8.95
CA GLY A 79 -15.07 -4.94 8.18
C GLY A 79 -15.49 -3.86 7.20
N LEU A 80 -14.57 -3.01 6.72
CA LEU A 80 -14.84 -1.93 5.77
C LEU A 80 -14.22 -2.21 4.40
N PRO A 81 -14.89 -1.84 3.30
CA PRO A 81 -14.26 -1.76 2.00
C PRO A 81 -13.05 -0.82 2.05
N ALA A 82 -11.92 -1.24 1.46
CA ALA A 82 -10.70 -0.44 1.52
C ALA A 82 -9.83 -0.53 0.26
N ILE A 83 -9.19 0.58 -0.10
CA ILE A 83 -8.28 0.67 -1.24
C ILE A 83 -7.00 1.38 -0.81
N ALA A 84 -5.86 0.72 -1.00
CA ALA A 84 -4.55 1.34 -0.93
C ALA A 84 -4.21 1.94 -2.30
N LEU A 85 -3.77 3.20 -2.31
CA LEU A 85 -3.46 3.95 -3.53
C LEU A 85 -2.01 4.42 -3.49
N SER A 86 -1.24 4.12 -4.54
CA SER A 86 0.18 4.46 -4.61
C SER A 86 0.55 4.97 -6.01
N GLN A 87 1.35 6.04 -6.08
CA GLN A 87 1.88 6.56 -7.33
C GLN A 87 3.34 6.13 -7.48
N PHE A 88 3.62 5.32 -8.47
CA PHE A 88 5.00 4.97 -8.81
C PHE A 88 5.74 6.21 -9.34
N MET A 89 6.91 6.48 -8.77
CA MET A 89 7.81 7.53 -9.24
C MET A 89 8.87 6.90 -10.16
N GLY A 90 9.06 7.48 -11.32
CA GLY A 90 10.06 7.02 -12.29
C GLY A 90 10.60 8.22 -13.07
N PRO A 91 11.56 8.00 -14.00
CA PRO A 91 12.23 9.08 -14.73
C PRO A 91 11.28 10.08 -15.39
N GLU A 92 10.08 9.64 -15.78
CA GLU A 92 9.08 10.51 -16.42
C GLU A 92 8.20 11.29 -15.44
N THR A 93 8.22 10.92 -14.16
CA THR A 93 7.32 11.51 -13.14
C THR A 93 8.07 12.06 -11.95
N GLU A 94 9.35 11.72 -11.78
CA GLU A 94 10.14 12.09 -10.61
C GLU A 94 10.37 13.60 -10.50
N ASP A 95 10.64 14.23 -11.65
CA ASP A 95 10.93 15.65 -11.76
C ASP A 95 9.72 16.52 -12.14
N LEU A 96 8.51 15.91 -12.24
CA LEU A 96 7.30 16.67 -12.53
C LEU A 96 6.92 17.56 -11.35
N GLU A 97 6.48 18.80 -11.63
CA GLU A 97 5.87 19.70 -10.64
C GLU A 97 4.72 19.02 -9.88
N THR A 98 4.00 18.13 -10.55
CA THR A 98 2.92 17.31 -9.98
C THR A 98 3.19 15.82 -10.15
N PRO A 99 4.06 15.21 -9.35
CA PRO A 99 4.45 13.80 -9.51
C PRO A 99 3.30 12.79 -9.36
N PHE A 100 2.13 13.23 -8.87
CA PHE A 100 0.90 12.42 -8.73
C PHE A 100 -0.06 12.56 -9.92
N GLU A 101 0.43 12.94 -11.10
CA GLU A 101 -0.42 13.26 -12.24
C GLU A 101 -1.33 12.11 -12.65
N ALA A 102 -0.80 10.89 -12.78
CA ALA A 102 -1.60 9.71 -13.14
C ALA A 102 -2.67 9.39 -12.06
N ALA A 103 -2.31 9.47 -10.79
CA ALA A 103 -3.26 9.24 -9.68
C ALA A 103 -4.36 10.32 -9.64
N ARG A 104 -4.01 11.57 -9.89
CA ARG A 104 -4.98 12.69 -9.93
C ARG A 104 -5.97 12.55 -11.09
N ALA A 105 -5.48 12.17 -12.27
CA ALA A 105 -6.30 12.04 -13.46
C ALA A 105 -7.21 10.81 -13.43
N HIS A 106 -6.71 9.69 -12.92
CA HIS A 106 -7.39 8.39 -13.03
C HIS A 106 -7.95 7.85 -11.70
N GLY A 107 -7.57 8.41 -10.55
CA GLY A 107 -7.93 7.86 -9.23
C GLY A 107 -9.42 7.71 -9.01
N VAL A 108 -10.22 8.73 -9.34
CA VAL A 108 -11.68 8.68 -9.20
C VAL A 108 -12.28 7.57 -10.07
N ALA A 109 -11.81 7.42 -11.31
CA ALA A 109 -12.30 6.37 -12.23
C ALA A 109 -11.97 4.97 -11.70
N VAL A 110 -10.79 4.76 -11.13
CA VAL A 110 -10.38 3.48 -10.51
C VAL A 110 -11.26 3.17 -9.30
N VAL A 111 -11.44 4.13 -8.39
CA VAL A 111 -12.26 3.93 -7.19
C VAL A 111 -13.71 3.60 -7.57
N ARG A 112 -14.31 4.33 -8.51
CA ARG A 112 -15.66 4.02 -9.01
C ARG A 112 -15.75 2.64 -9.63
N ALA A 113 -14.79 2.26 -10.48
CA ALA A 113 -14.76 0.94 -11.10
C ALA A 113 -14.68 -0.19 -10.07
N LEU A 114 -13.93 0.00 -8.96
CA LEU A 114 -13.85 -0.97 -7.88
C LEU A 114 -15.12 -1.01 -7.04
N LEU A 115 -15.77 0.13 -6.78
CA LEU A 115 -17.07 0.15 -6.08
C LEU A 115 -18.15 -0.56 -6.89
N ASP A 116 -18.18 -0.35 -8.21
CA ASP A 116 -19.20 -0.91 -9.08
C ASP A 116 -19.02 -2.42 -9.37
N ARG A 117 -17.78 -2.89 -9.45
CA ARG A 117 -17.44 -4.23 -9.99
C ARG A 117 -16.52 -5.05 -9.10
N GLY A 118 -16.00 -4.47 -8.02
CA GLY A 118 -15.09 -5.16 -7.09
C GLY A 118 -15.80 -6.22 -6.25
N LEU A 119 -15.06 -7.24 -5.85
CA LEU A 119 -15.49 -8.21 -4.86
C LEU A 119 -15.02 -7.72 -3.48
N TRP A 120 -15.95 -7.52 -2.55
CA TRP A 120 -15.64 -7.00 -1.22
C TRP A 120 -15.80 -8.05 -0.12
N ASP A 121 -16.78 -8.93 -0.24
CA ASP A 121 -17.11 -9.99 0.70
C ASP A 121 -16.68 -11.35 0.15
N ALA A 122 -15.47 -11.78 0.45
CA ALA A 122 -14.92 -13.03 -0.03
C ALA A 122 -14.20 -13.81 1.09
N GLY A 123 -14.97 -14.50 1.93
CA GLY A 123 -14.47 -15.33 3.03
C GLY A 123 -14.25 -14.56 4.33
N ASP A 124 -13.59 -15.21 5.29
CA ASP A 124 -13.41 -14.72 6.66
C ASP A 124 -12.62 -13.40 6.74
N TYR A 125 -11.61 -13.25 5.86
CA TYR A 125 -10.90 -12.00 5.65
C TYR A 125 -11.48 -11.27 4.45
N ARG A 126 -12.02 -10.08 4.63
CA ARG A 126 -12.48 -9.22 3.54
C ARG A 126 -11.37 -8.90 2.57
N LEU A 127 -11.73 -8.76 1.30
CA LEU A 127 -10.81 -8.24 0.29
C LEU A 127 -10.63 -6.74 0.47
N PHE A 128 -9.41 -6.29 0.25
CA PHE A 128 -9.08 -4.90 -0.04
C PHE A 128 -8.28 -4.85 -1.33
N TYR A 129 -8.14 -3.68 -1.93
CA TYR A 129 -7.43 -3.53 -3.20
C TYR A 129 -6.16 -2.71 -3.01
N ASN A 130 -5.06 -3.21 -3.57
CA ASN A 130 -3.82 -2.46 -3.71
C ASN A 130 -3.71 -1.96 -5.15
N VAL A 131 -3.73 -0.64 -5.32
CA VAL A 131 -3.70 0.04 -6.61
C VAL A 131 -2.41 0.83 -6.74
N ASN A 132 -1.66 0.57 -7.82
CA ASN A 132 -0.47 1.34 -8.16
C ASN A 132 -0.66 2.04 -9.50
N PHE A 133 -0.50 3.36 -9.51
CA PHE A 133 -0.49 4.17 -10.72
C PHE A 133 0.90 4.11 -11.37
N PRO A 134 0.98 3.96 -12.70
CA PRO A 134 2.25 3.76 -13.39
C PRO A 134 3.14 5.02 -13.40
N PRO A 135 4.47 4.86 -13.58
CA PRO A 135 5.43 5.96 -13.60
C PRO A 135 5.47 6.66 -14.97
N VAL A 136 4.32 7.03 -15.50
CA VAL A 136 4.16 7.71 -16.79
C VAL A 136 3.23 8.92 -16.66
N ALA A 137 3.31 9.86 -17.59
CA ALA A 137 2.37 10.98 -17.68
C ALA A 137 0.91 10.47 -17.79
N ALA A 138 -0.05 11.21 -17.24
CA ALA A 138 -1.46 10.80 -17.21
C ALA A 138 -2.01 10.41 -18.59
N ALA A 139 -1.66 11.14 -19.63
CA ALA A 139 -2.10 10.87 -21.00
C ALA A 139 -1.54 9.56 -21.59
N ARG A 140 -0.49 8.99 -20.99
CA ARG A 140 0.14 7.74 -21.43
C ARG A 140 -0.29 6.52 -20.62
N VAL A 141 -1.17 6.69 -19.64
CA VAL A 141 -1.76 5.58 -18.91
C VAL A 141 -2.61 4.74 -19.85
N ARG A 142 -2.27 3.44 -19.96
CA ARG A 142 -2.87 2.52 -20.92
C ARG A 142 -4.17 1.89 -20.45
N GLY A 143 -4.61 2.17 -19.24
CA GLY A 143 -5.80 1.61 -18.63
C GLY A 143 -5.50 0.85 -17.32
N MET A 144 -6.41 -0.03 -16.90
CA MET A 144 -6.35 -0.80 -15.66
C MET A 144 -6.15 -2.28 -15.98
N LYS A 145 -5.32 -2.97 -15.18
CA LYS A 145 -5.15 -4.42 -15.23
C LYS A 145 -5.21 -5.01 -13.81
N VAL A 146 -5.99 -6.07 -13.64
CA VAL A 146 -5.90 -6.91 -12.44
C VAL A 146 -4.68 -7.80 -12.59
N ALA A 147 -3.83 -7.82 -11.55
CA ALA A 147 -2.57 -8.54 -11.56
C ALA A 147 -2.26 -9.09 -10.16
N PRO A 148 -1.64 -10.27 -10.06
CA PRO A 148 -1.15 -10.79 -8.79
C PRO A 148 0.05 -9.98 -8.30
N GLN A 149 0.31 -10.06 -7.00
CA GLN A 149 1.55 -9.55 -6.41
C GLN A 149 2.77 -10.23 -7.05
N GLY A 150 3.73 -9.43 -7.47
CA GLY A 150 4.98 -9.92 -8.05
C GLY A 150 6.06 -10.18 -7.01
N TYR A 151 7.23 -10.56 -7.52
CA TYR A 151 8.47 -10.67 -6.77
C TYR A 151 9.65 -10.23 -7.63
N ARG A 152 10.47 -9.31 -7.13
CA ARG A 152 11.71 -8.86 -7.79
C ARG A 152 12.88 -9.61 -7.17
N ARG A 153 13.47 -10.54 -7.91
CA ARG A 153 14.53 -11.44 -7.41
C ARG A 153 15.84 -10.70 -7.05
N ASP A 154 16.13 -9.63 -7.79
CA ASP A 154 17.40 -8.93 -7.70
C ASP A 154 17.34 -7.61 -6.92
N THR A 155 16.31 -7.47 -6.08
CA THR A 155 16.16 -6.32 -5.21
C THR A 155 15.94 -6.77 -3.76
N SER A 156 16.51 -6.02 -2.85
CA SER A 156 16.32 -6.24 -1.41
C SER A 156 16.49 -4.93 -0.67
N PHE A 157 15.89 -4.84 0.50
CA PHE A 157 16.23 -3.78 1.44
C PHE A 157 17.62 -4.04 2.00
N GLY A 158 18.43 -3.01 2.03
CA GLY A 158 19.77 -3.05 2.59
C GLY A 158 19.99 -1.91 3.57
N VAL A 159 21.16 -1.88 4.20
CA VAL A 159 21.54 -0.79 5.10
C VAL A 159 22.88 -0.19 4.66
N VAL A 160 22.95 1.14 4.72
CA VAL A 160 24.18 1.90 4.48
C VAL A 160 24.59 2.55 5.79
N PRO A 161 25.77 2.20 6.33
CA PRO A 161 26.28 2.83 7.54
C PRO A 161 26.71 4.28 7.27
N HIS A 162 26.46 5.14 8.23
CA HIS A 162 26.91 6.52 8.24
C HIS A 162 27.41 6.88 9.64
N VAL A 163 28.46 7.67 9.73
CA VAL A 163 29.00 8.19 10.98
C VAL A 163 28.84 9.70 10.98
N SER A 164 28.19 10.25 12.01
CA SER A 164 28.04 11.69 12.18
C SER A 164 29.39 12.34 12.56
N PRO A 165 29.52 13.67 12.42
CA PRO A 165 30.72 14.38 12.90
C PRO A 165 31.01 14.19 14.39
N SER A 166 29.99 13.85 15.21
CA SER A 166 30.14 13.53 16.63
C SER A 166 30.51 12.08 16.92
N GLY A 167 30.84 11.28 15.89
CA GLY A 167 31.21 9.86 16.01
C GLY A 167 30.04 8.89 16.20
N ARG A 168 28.78 9.35 16.20
CA ARG A 168 27.62 8.47 16.31
C ARG A 168 27.39 7.70 15.02
N ARG A 169 27.17 6.40 15.13
CA ARG A 169 26.87 5.53 14.00
C ARG A 169 25.36 5.48 13.74
N PHE A 170 24.96 5.70 12.48
CA PHE A 170 23.61 5.57 11.97
C PHE A 170 23.60 4.54 10.84
N LEU A 171 22.44 3.92 10.62
CA LEU A 171 22.18 3.03 9.50
C LEU A 171 21.02 3.60 8.68
N TRP A 172 21.27 3.86 7.41
CA TRP A 172 20.22 4.20 6.45
C TRP A 172 19.67 2.93 5.84
N VAL A 173 18.37 2.68 6.02
CA VAL A 173 17.67 1.63 5.28
C VAL A 173 17.42 2.13 3.87
N LYS A 174 17.90 1.39 2.87
CA LYS A 174 17.65 1.68 1.45
C LYS A 174 16.87 0.54 0.83
N GLY A 175 15.81 0.86 0.09
CA GLY A 175 15.17 -0.07 -0.83
C GLY A 175 16.04 -0.28 -2.07
N GLY A 176 15.91 -1.43 -2.68
CA GLY A 176 16.54 -1.73 -3.97
C GLY A 176 15.86 -0.99 -5.13
N PRO A 177 16.41 -1.12 -6.35
CA PRO A 177 15.84 -0.51 -7.55
C PRO A 177 14.41 -0.98 -7.81
N GLN A 178 13.49 -0.02 -7.99
CA GLN A 178 12.06 -0.31 -8.11
C GLN A 178 11.62 -0.66 -9.54
N HIS A 179 12.46 -0.34 -10.54
CA HIS A 179 12.21 -0.58 -11.96
C HIS A 179 12.78 -1.90 -12.48
N LEU A 180 13.26 -2.76 -11.58
CA LEU A 180 13.72 -4.09 -11.98
C LEU A 180 12.56 -4.97 -12.46
N PRO A 181 12.83 -5.88 -13.42
CA PRO A 181 11.81 -6.80 -13.90
C PRO A 181 11.28 -7.69 -12.78
N SER A 182 9.98 -7.90 -12.81
CA SER A 182 9.29 -8.93 -12.04
C SER A 182 8.70 -9.95 -13.00
N GLY A 183 8.10 -11.03 -12.48
CA GLY A 183 7.43 -12.00 -13.35
C GLY A 183 6.41 -11.34 -14.29
N PRO A 184 6.28 -11.78 -15.55
CA PRO A 184 5.33 -11.21 -16.49
C PRO A 184 3.89 -11.30 -15.96
N GLY A 185 3.10 -10.25 -16.23
CA GLY A 185 1.71 -10.17 -15.78
C GLY A 185 1.50 -9.86 -14.30
N THR A 186 2.56 -9.67 -13.52
CA THR A 186 2.46 -9.26 -12.12
C THR A 186 2.22 -7.75 -11.97
N ASP A 187 1.81 -7.31 -10.78
CA ASP A 187 1.51 -5.92 -10.45
C ASP A 187 2.62 -4.95 -10.84
N ALA A 188 3.86 -5.26 -10.47
CA ALA A 188 5.03 -4.45 -10.82
C ALA A 188 5.32 -4.46 -12.33
N ALA A 189 5.17 -5.60 -13.02
CA ALA A 189 5.40 -5.71 -14.45
C ALA A 189 4.39 -4.87 -15.24
N VAL A 190 3.08 -5.06 -14.99
CA VAL A 190 2.04 -4.32 -15.72
C VAL A 190 2.07 -2.82 -15.42
N ASN A 191 2.53 -2.45 -14.23
CA ASN A 191 2.72 -1.05 -13.85
C ASN A 191 3.84 -0.40 -14.67
N LEU A 192 4.98 -1.10 -14.86
CA LEU A 192 6.07 -0.65 -15.74
C LEU A 192 5.68 -0.63 -17.22
N GLU A 193 4.68 -1.43 -17.63
CA GLU A 193 4.09 -1.36 -18.98
C GLU A 193 3.16 -0.15 -19.18
N GLY A 194 2.93 0.67 -18.16
CA GLY A 194 2.07 1.86 -18.22
C GLY A 194 0.60 1.61 -17.86
N TYR A 195 0.27 0.46 -17.27
CA TYR A 195 -1.09 0.20 -16.76
C TYR A 195 -1.18 0.51 -15.27
N ILE A 196 -2.36 0.91 -14.83
CA ILE A 196 -2.72 0.93 -13.41
C ILE A 196 -2.90 -0.52 -12.97
N SER A 197 -2.08 -1.00 -12.05
CA SER A 197 -2.23 -2.33 -11.48
C SER A 197 -3.27 -2.33 -10.36
N ILE A 198 -4.13 -3.34 -10.34
CA ILE A 198 -5.13 -3.59 -9.31
C ILE A 198 -4.87 -5.00 -8.77
N THR A 199 -4.46 -5.11 -7.51
CA THR A 199 -4.20 -6.39 -6.87
C THR A 199 -5.21 -6.59 -5.74
N PRO A 200 -6.15 -7.55 -5.87
CA PRO A 200 -7.01 -7.93 -4.75
C PRO A 200 -6.16 -8.64 -3.68
N MET A 201 -6.30 -8.24 -2.43
CA MET A 201 -5.52 -8.72 -1.31
C MET A 201 -6.41 -9.05 -0.11
N ARG A 202 -5.88 -9.85 0.81
CA ARG A 202 -6.48 -10.12 2.12
C ARG A 202 -5.39 -10.26 3.18
N ALA A 203 -5.78 -10.18 4.45
CA ALA A 203 -4.84 -10.26 5.57
C ALA A 203 -4.37 -11.71 5.88
N ASP A 204 -4.93 -12.71 5.23
CA ASP A 204 -4.49 -14.10 5.37
C ASP A 204 -3.16 -14.30 4.62
N LEU A 205 -2.09 -14.53 5.37
CA LEU A 205 -0.74 -14.79 4.85
C LEU A 205 -0.39 -16.29 4.86
N THR A 206 -1.36 -17.17 5.10
CA THR A 206 -1.15 -18.61 5.09
C THR A 206 -0.79 -19.10 3.70
N ALA A 207 0.29 -19.85 3.58
CA ALA A 207 0.64 -20.56 2.35
C ALA A 207 -0.26 -21.79 2.19
N HIS A 208 -1.51 -21.59 1.76
CA HIS A 208 -2.53 -22.63 1.68
C HIS A 208 -2.14 -23.80 0.77
N ASP A 209 -1.37 -23.54 -0.27
CA ASP A 209 -0.83 -24.52 -1.21
C ASP A 209 0.23 -25.43 -0.57
N ALA A 210 0.90 -25.01 0.50
CA ALA A 210 1.92 -25.79 1.20
C ALA A 210 1.38 -26.59 2.40
N LEU A 211 0.16 -26.29 2.90
CA LEU A 211 -0.35 -26.87 4.14
C LEU A 211 -0.36 -28.41 4.15
N ALA A 212 -0.85 -29.04 3.08
CA ALA A 212 -0.96 -30.49 3.02
C ALA A 212 0.42 -31.18 3.05
N GLU A 213 1.38 -30.64 2.33
CA GLU A 213 2.75 -31.15 2.29
C GLU A 213 3.46 -30.98 3.65
N VAL A 214 3.29 -29.80 4.28
CA VAL A 214 3.88 -29.55 5.60
C VAL A 214 3.23 -30.47 6.63
N ALA A 215 1.90 -30.63 6.65
CA ALA A 215 1.22 -31.51 7.59
C ALA A 215 1.72 -32.96 7.49
N ALA A 216 1.94 -33.48 6.29
CA ALA A 216 2.46 -34.82 6.09
C ALA A 216 3.89 -35.04 6.63
N ARG A 217 4.64 -33.97 6.89
CA ARG A 217 5.99 -34.06 7.48
C ARG A 217 5.99 -34.04 9.01
N PHE A 218 4.89 -33.62 9.62
CA PHE A 218 4.75 -33.49 11.09
C PHE A 218 3.76 -34.51 11.71
N GLY A 219 3.01 -35.23 10.91
CA GLY A 219 2.05 -36.25 11.29
C GLY A 219 2.51 -37.62 10.85
#